data_dff84e089c2cc5b62f5be5af9953ddef
#
_entry.id   dff84e089c2cc5b62f5be5af9953ddef
#
_cell.length_a   1.000
_cell.length_b   1.000
_cell.length_c   1.000
_cell.angle_alpha   90.00
_cell.angle_beta   90.00
_cell.angle_gamma   90.00
#
_symmetry.space_group_name_H-M   'P 1'
#
loop_
_entity.id
_entity.type
_entity.pdbx_description
1 polymer ?
#
loop_
_entity_poly.entity_id
_entity_poly.type
_entity_poly.pdbx_seq_one_letter_code
_entity_poly.pdbx_strand_id
1 'polypeptide(L)'
;MEDIRVVIVEDDPFARNWMSMLAARDLRTRVVGEVEEPSEIISILERRIERIDLILLDTDIPGGENWIPRIRRALKSSNRFPAILCTGIKPNGRVLVQLIDPFFRGYILKGEILNSLAWAVALAVKGNWIITDSIQALSSSLSFTLPKPCIMLEGRYAVQNLTPHQAHVARLAFLFSMERRDLADELGVTEDWGYGLVSAVYEKIGLKDILSNDVDISGYLGNHELLTSHFEQIKEESEGSGKARDMETLAFHLLTMPEMREL
;
A
#
# COMPACT_ATOMS: atom_id res chain seq x y z
N MET A 1 16.04 -0.65 8.13
CA MET A 1 15.01 0.44 8.16
C MET A 1 14.16 0.28 9.42
N GLU A 2 13.72 1.38 10.03
CA GLU A 2 12.74 1.28 11.12
C GLU A 2 11.35 1.03 10.52
N ASP A 3 10.63 -0.01 10.99
CA ASP A 3 9.33 -0.37 10.44
C ASP A 3 8.31 0.77 10.58
N ILE A 4 7.57 1.05 9.52
CA ILE A 4 6.41 1.95 9.54
C ILE A 4 5.28 1.21 10.26
N ARG A 5 4.89 1.69 11.45
CA ARG A 5 3.85 1.07 12.27
C ARG A 5 2.48 1.61 11.89
N VAL A 6 1.65 0.72 11.36
CA VAL A 6 0.36 1.05 10.77
C VAL A 6 -0.78 0.55 11.66
N VAL A 7 -1.76 1.41 11.92
CA VAL A 7 -3.07 1.01 12.46
C VAL A 7 -4.10 1.14 11.36
N ILE A 8 -4.93 0.12 11.20
CA ILE A 8 -6.01 0.05 10.22
C ILE A 8 -7.34 0.24 10.94
N VAL A 9 -8.13 1.21 10.49
CA VAL A 9 -9.49 1.51 10.98
C VAL A 9 -10.46 1.24 9.84
N GLU A 10 -11.18 0.13 9.91
CA GLU A 10 -12.02 -0.39 8.84
C GLU A 10 -13.10 -1.30 9.44
N ASP A 11 -14.38 -1.06 9.17
CA ASP A 11 -15.49 -1.87 9.71
C ASP A 11 -15.78 -3.12 8.87
N ASP A 12 -15.51 -3.09 7.56
CA ASP A 12 -15.63 -4.27 6.72
C ASP A 12 -14.48 -5.27 6.99
N PRO A 13 -14.76 -6.47 7.52
CA PRO A 13 -13.71 -7.43 7.86
C PRO A 13 -12.92 -7.94 6.65
N PHE A 14 -13.51 -7.99 5.46
CA PHE A 14 -12.81 -8.42 4.24
C PHE A 14 -11.84 -7.33 3.76
N ALA A 15 -12.30 -6.07 3.73
CA ALA A 15 -11.44 -4.95 3.39
C ALA A 15 -10.31 -4.79 4.41
N ARG A 16 -10.60 -4.92 5.71
CA ARG A 16 -9.60 -4.87 6.79
C ARG A 16 -8.54 -5.94 6.63
N ASN A 17 -8.94 -7.20 6.46
CA ASN A 17 -8.02 -8.31 6.24
C ASN A 17 -7.17 -8.13 4.99
N TRP A 18 -7.76 -7.63 3.90
CA TRP A 18 -7.04 -7.34 2.67
C TRP A 18 -5.98 -6.25 2.85
N MET A 19 -6.35 -5.13 3.47
CA MET A 19 -5.40 -4.05 3.75
C MET A 19 -4.29 -4.49 4.70
N SER A 20 -4.65 -5.28 5.73
CA SER A 20 -3.70 -5.83 6.69
C SER A 20 -2.69 -6.77 6.01
N MET A 21 -3.17 -7.66 5.16
CA MET A 21 -2.32 -8.55 4.38
C MET A 21 -1.34 -7.78 3.49
N LEU A 22 -1.81 -6.78 2.74
CA LEU A 22 -0.95 -5.97 1.89
C LEU A 22 0.11 -5.21 2.70
N ALA A 23 -0.29 -4.61 3.82
CA ALA A 23 0.64 -3.92 4.70
C ALA A 23 1.63 -4.88 5.37
N ALA A 24 1.19 -6.05 5.85
CA ALA A 24 2.06 -7.02 6.51
C ALA A 24 3.07 -7.69 5.57
N ARG A 25 2.78 -7.75 4.27
CA ARG A 25 3.66 -8.30 3.24
C ARG A 25 4.75 -7.33 2.77
N ASP A 26 4.55 -6.05 2.97
CA ASP A 26 5.54 -5.04 2.60
C ASP A 26 6.66 -5.01 3.65
N LEU A 27 7.90 -5.13 3.19
CA LEU A 27 9.09 -5.14 4.06
C LEU A 27 9.22 -3.89 4.95
N ARG A 28 8.65 -2.78 4.51
CA ARG A 28 8.74 -1.46 5.16
C ARG A 28 7.68 -1.22 6.22
N THR A 29 6.61 -2.04 6.26
CA THR A 29 5.45 -1.76 7.09
C THR A 29 5.15 -2.88 8.07
N ARG A 30 4.59 -2.51 9.22
CA ARG A 30 4.14 -3.44 10.26
C ARG A 30 2.77 -3.02 10.77
N VAL A 31 1.79 -3.89 10.64
CA VAL A 31 0.47 -3.69 11.25
C VAL A 31 0.59 -3.89 12.76
N VAL A 32 0.29 -2.85 13.53
CA VAL A 32 0.36 -2.85 15.00
C VAL A 32 -1.01 -2.77 15.65
N GLY A 33 -2.07 -2.59 14.86
CA GLY A 33 -3.44 -2.60 15.33
C GLY A 33 -4.44 -2.62 14.19
N GLU A 34 -5.54 -3.30 14.43
CA GLU A 34 -6.71 -3.36 13.57
C GLU A 34 -7.93 -3.04 14.44
N VAL A 35 -8.74 -2.08 14.03
CA VAL A 35 -9.92 -1.64 14.76
C VAL A 35 -11.12 -1.50 13.84
N GLU A 36 -12.29 -1.82 14.35
CA GLU A 36 -13.54 -1.74 13.59
C GLU A 36 -14.19 -0.37 13.71
N GLU A 37 -14.00 0.28 14.84
CA GLU A 37 -14.60 1.58 15.12
C GLU A 37 -13.56 2.67 15.36
N PRO A 38 -13.74 3.87 14.77
CA PRO A 38 -12.84 5.01 15.01
C PRO A 38 -12.75 5.46 16.48
N SER A 39 -13.71 5.09 17.32
CA SER A 39 -13.67 5.32 18.77
C SER A 39 -12.51 4.61 19.44
N GLU A 40 -12.13 3.44 18.95
CA GLU A 40 -11.03 2.65 19.49
C GLU A 40 -9.69 3.32 19.22
N ILE A 41 -9.49 3.91 18.03
CA ILE A 41 -8.26 4.64 17.73
C ILE A 41 -8.08 5.85 18.66
N ILE A 42 -9.16 6.52 19.05
CA ILE A 42 -9.09 7.61 20.03
C ILE A 42 -8.56 7.08 21.36
N SER A 43 -9.07 5.93 21.81
CA SER A 43 -8.62 5.27 23.03
C SER A 43 -7.15 4.82 22.96
N ILE A 44 -6.69 4.32 21.82
CA ILE A 44 -5.30 3.93 21.58
C ILE A 44 -4.37 5.15 21.64
N LEU A 45 -4.75 6.25 21.00
CA LEU A 45 -4.00 7.51 21.02
C LEU A 45 -3.87 8.09 22.43
N GLU A 46 -4.94 8.01 23.22
CA GLU A 46 -4.97 8.52 24.60
C GLU A 46 -4.12 7.68 25.56
N ARG A 47 -4.12 6.35 25.40
CA ARG A 47 -3.36 5.44 26.27
C ARG A 47 -1.84 5.50 26.07
N ARG A 48 -1.35 6.03 24.97
CA ARG A 48 0.08 6.22 24.64
C ARG A 48 0.94 4.96 24.73
N ILE A 49 0.38 3.78 24.47
CA ILE A 49 1.04 2.50 24.72
C ILE A 49 2.06 2.16 23.62
N GLU A 50 1.79 2.50 22.36
CA GLU A 50 2.65 2.14 21.23
C GLU A 50 2.93 3.34 20.31
N ARG A 51 4.07 3.29 19.60
CA ARG A 51 4.37 4.21 18.51
C ARG A 51 3.49 3.82 17.32
N ILE A 52 2.81 4.79 16.75
CA ILE A 52 2.05 4.68 15.51
C ILE A 52 2.62 5.72 14.56
N ASP A 53 3.00 5.29 13.36
CA ASP A 53 3.54 6.18 12.33
C ASP A 53 2.45 6.60 11.35
N LEU A 54 1.49 5.70 11.06
CA LEU A 54 0.38 5.98 10.16
C LEU A 54 -0.91 5.29 10.61
N ILE A 55 -2.03 5.98 10.42
CA ILE A 55 -3.38 5.45 10.55
C ILE A 55 -3.99 5.39 9.14
N LEU A 56 -4.38 4.20 8.69
CA LEU A 56 -5.31 4.03 7.57
C LEU A 56 -6.72 4.18 8.12
N LEU A 57 -7.44 5.21 7.67
CA LEU A 57 -8.77 5.54 8.16
C LEU A 57 -9.80 5.38 7.07
N ASP A 58 -10.65 4.37 7.17
CA ASP A 58 -11.80 4.28 6.30
C ASP A 58 -12.83 5.37 6.60
N THR A 59 -13.27 6.04 5.54
CA THR A 59 -14.24 7.15 5.63
C THR A 59 -15.68 6.71 5.33
N ASP A 60 -15.87 5.47 4.89
CA ASP A 60 -17.19 4.89 4.62
C ASP A 60 -17.80 4.23 5.87
N ILE A 61 -17.05 4.13 6.96
CA ILE A 61 -17.57 3.70 8.29
C ILE A 61 -18.75 4.57 8.68
N PRO A 62 -19.83 4.02 9.27
CA PRO A 62 -20.98 4.78 9.69
C PRO A 62 -20.63 6.03 10.48
N GLY A 63 -21.03 7.20 9.98
CA GLY A 63 -20.65 8.50 10.55
C GLY A 63 -19.23 8.95 10.24
N GLY A 64 -18.57 8.36 9.23
CA GLY A 64 -17.16 8.59 8.88
C GLY A 64 -16.73 10.05 8.81
N GLU A 65 -17.52 10.91 8.15
CA GLU A 65 -17.23 12.35 8.09
C GLU A 65 -17.22 13.05 9.47
N ASN A 66 -17.96 12.53 10.43
CA ASN A 66 -18.04 13.08 11.80
C ASN A 66 -16.87 12.61 12.68
N TRP A 67 -16.15 11.56 12.28
CA TRP A 67 -15.01 11.05 13.03
C TRP A 67 -13.75 11.91 12.83
N ILE A 68 -13.59 12.54 11.65
CA ILE A 68 -12.43 13.38 11.34
C ILE A 68 -12.21 14.47 12.39
N PRO A 69 -13.21 15.29 12.78
CA PRO A 69 -13.03 16.29 13.84
C PRO A 69 -12.72 15.68 15.22
N ARG A 70 -13.24 14.49 15.53
CA ARG A 70 -12.99 13.82 16.81
C ARG A 70 -11.55 13.30 16.89
N ILE A 71 -11.08 12.63 15.85
CA ILE A 71 -9.69 12.15 15.72
C ILE A 71 -8.73 13.34 15.77
N ARG A 72 -9.02 14.41 15.05
CA ARG A 72 -8.25 15.68 15.10
C ARG A 72 -8.09 16.19 16.53
N ARG A 73 -9.16 16.20 17.32
CA ARG A 73 -9.13 16.64 18.72
C ARG A 73 -8.26 15.72 19.57
N ALA A 74 -8.41 14.42 19.42
CA ALA A 74 -7.62 13.42 20.15
C ALA A 74 -6.13 13.53 19.86
N LEU A 75 -5.73 13.72 18.60
CA LEU A 75 -4.35 13.94 18.19
C LEU A 75 -3.75 15.18 18.84
N LYS A 76 -4.47 16.31 18.81
CA LYS A 76 -4.02 17.55 19.43
C LYS A 76 -3.90 17.41 20.96
N SER A 77 -4.78 16.66 21.62
CA SER A 77 -4.74 16.43 23.06
C SER A 77 -3.61 15.48 23.47
N SER A 78 -3.31 14.45 22.65
CA SER A 78 -2.26 13.49 22.94
C SER A 78 -0.85 14.00 22.65
N ASN A 79 -0.71 15.10 21.91
CA ASN A 79 0.54 15.60 21.35
C ASN A 79 1.27 14.54 20.51
N ARG A 80 0.50 13.70 19.81
CA ARG A 80 0.98 12.68 18.88
C ARG A 80 0.40 12.98 17.50
N PHE A 81 1.20 12.86 16.48
CA PHE A 81 0.83 13.23 15.13
C PHE A 81 1.23 12.15 14.13
N PRO A 82 0.68 10.92 14.25
CA PRO A 82 0.82 9.94 13.18
C PRO A 82 0.26 10.53 11.89
N ALA A 83 0.81 10.12 10.76
CA ALA A 83 0.21 10.41 9.48
C ALA A 83 -1.18 9.73 9.40
N ILE A 84 -2.16 10.39 8.78
CA ILE A 84 -3.47 9.79 8.50
C ILE A 84 -3.66 9.76 6.99
N LEU A 85 -3.83 8.55 6.46
CA LEU A 85 -4.24 8.32 5.08
C LEU A 85 -5.68 7.82 5.08
N CYS A 86 -6.57 8.66 4.54
CA CYS A 86 -7.98 8.29 4.43
C CYS A 86 -8.19 7.32 3.25
N THR A 87 -9.07 6.34 3.44
CA THR A 87 -9.52 5.43 2.40
C THR A 87 -11.02 5.55 2.21
N GLY A 88 -11.53 5.13 1.05
CA GLY A 88 -12.96 5.09 0.78
C GLY A 88 -13.29 4.28 -0.47
N ILE A 89 -14.57 3.97 -0.67
CA ILE A 89 -15.07 3.28 -1.87
C ILE A 89 -15.41 4.30 -2.97
N LYS A 90 -15.93 5.47 -2.55
CA LYS A 90 -16.36 6.55 -3.47
C LYS A 90 -15.81 7.90 -3.03
N PRO A 91 -15.60 8.83 -3.98
CA PRO A 91 -15.20 10.19 -3.65
C PRO A 91 -16.25 10.87 -2.76
N ASN A 92 -15.81 11.47 -1.64
CA ASN A 92 -16.67 12.21 -0.72
C ASN A 92 -16.10 13.62 -0.47
N GLY A 93 -16.79 14.63 -1.02
CA GLY A 93 -16.37 16.04 -0.91
C GLY A 93 -16.40 16.55 0.53
N ARG A 94 -17.34 16.08 1.36
CA ARG A 94 -17.41 16.48 2.77
C ARG A 94 -16.22 15.95 3.58
N VAL A 95 -15.70 14.78 3.20
CA VAL A 95 -14.45 14.25 3.74
C VAL A 95 -13.28 15.11 3.28
N LEU A 96 -13.11 15.27 1.96
CA LEU A 96 -11.95 15.94 1.37
C LEU A 96 -11.71 17.34 1.97
N VAL A 97 -12.76 18.17 2.08
CA VAL A 97 -12.63 19.54 2.62
C VAL A 97 -12.28 19.61 4.10
N GLN A 98 -12.36 18.50 4.82
CA GLN A 98 -11.96 18.42 6.22
C GLN A 98 -10.49 18.04 6.41
N LEU A 99 -9.79 17.54 5.37
CA LEU A 99 -8.41 17.04 5.48
C LEU A 99 -7.37 18.18 5.37
N ILE A 100 -7.54 19.25 6.12
CA ILE A 100 -6.72 20.46 6.03
C ILE A 100 -5.54 20.50 7.00
N ASP A 101 -5.52 19.65 8.04
CA ASP A 101 -4.44 19.62 9.01
C ASP A 101 -3.22 18.84 8.46
N PRO A 102 -1.99 19.22 8.86
CA PRO A 102 -0.76 18.65 8.30
C PRO A 102 -0.51 17.19 8.66
N PHE A 103 -1.26 16.59 9.56
CA PHE A 103 -1.17 15.15 9.83
C PHE A 103 -2.00 14.31 8.85
N PHE A 104 -2.97 14.88 8.13
CA PHE A 104 -3.57 14.18 7.01
C PHE A 104 -2.59 14.13 5.84
N ARG A 105 -2.47 12.95 5.25
CA ARG A 105 -1.53 12.66 4.17
C ARG A 105 -2.20 12.15 2.92
N GLY A 106 -3.50 12.34 2.78
CA GLY A 106 -4.21 12.05 1.56
C GLY A 106 -5.56 11.41 1.73
N TYR A 107 -6.16 11.14 0.58
CA TYR A 107 -7.41 10.42 0.44
C TYR A 107 -7.35 9.56 -0.83
N ILE A 108 -7.48 8.25 -0.67
CA ILE A 108 -7.36 7.28 -1.75
C ILE A 108 -8.61 6.41 -1.83
N LEU A 109 -8.97 5.99 -3.03
CA LEU A 109 -10.07 5.06 -3.23
C LEU A 109 -9.56 3.62 -3.31
N LYS A 110 -10.17 2.72 -2.55
CA LYS A 110 -9.81 1.29 -2.47
C LYS A 110 -9.82 0.64 -3.86
N GLY A 111 -10.82 0.96 -4.70
CA GLY A 111 -10.94 0.44 -6.06
C GLY A 111 -9.94 0.99 -7.07
N GLU A 112 -9.26 2.10 -6.78
CA GLU A 112 -8.25 2.72 -7.65
C GLU A 112 -6.82 2.39 -7.21
N ILE A 113 -6.57 2.33 -5.88
CA ILE A 113 -5.24 1.99 -5.35
C ILE A 113 -4.93 0.49 -5.44
N LEU A 114 -5.96 -0.37 -5.45
CA LEU A 114 -5.83 -1.82 -5.57
C LEU A 114 -4.79 -2.42 -4.59
N ASN A 115 -3.81 -3.14 -5.15
CA ASN A 115 -2.75 -3.79 -4.37
C ASN A 115 -1.63 -2.84 -3.93
N SER A 116 -1.66 -1.58 -4.36
CA SER A 116 -0.57 -0.61 -4.13
C SER A 116 -0.68 0.14 -2.80
N LEU A 117 -1.54 -0.31 -1.88
CA LEU A 117 -1.79 0.33 -0.59
C LEU A 117 -0.52 0.55 0.23
N ALA A 118 0.36 -0.45 0.30
CA ALA A 118 1.59 -0.34 1.09
C ALA A 118 2.56 0.71 0.52
N TRP A 119 2.58 0.90 -0.81
CA TRP A 119 3.30 2.00 -1.44
C TRP A 119 2.73 3.37 -1.07
N ALA A 120 1.40 3.50 -1.06
CA ALA A 120 0.74 4.72 -0.60
C ALA A 120 1.11 5.06 0.85
N VAL A 121 1.13 4.06 1.74
CA VAL A 121 1.56 4.20 3.14
C VAL A 121 3.00 4.70 3.23
N ALA A 122 3.93 4.05 2.53
CA ALA A 122 5.35 4.40 2.57
C ALA A 122 5.62 5.83 2.06
N LEU A 123 4.92 6.26 1.00
CA LEU A 123 5.02 7.61 0.47
C LEU A 123 4.37 8.66 1.38
N ALA A 124 3.23 8.32 2.00
CA ALA A 124 2.52 9.19 2.92
C ALA A 124 3.35 9.53 4.19
N VAL A 125 4.02 8.53 4.77
CA VAL A 125 4.89 8.71 5.94
C VAL A 125 6.09 9.62 5.64
N LYS A 126 6.57 9.62 4.39
CA LYS A 126 7.62 10.55 3.93
C LYS A 126 7.14 12.00 3.73
N GLY A 127 5.87 12.29 4.02
CA GLY A 127 5.31 13.63 4.00
C GLY A 127 4.55 14.00 2.73
N ASN A 128 4.44 13.09 1.76
CA ASN A 128 3.67 13.35 0.55
C ASN A 128 2.17 13.28 0.85
N TRP A 129 1.40 14.09 0.13
CA TRP A 129 -0.05 14.00 0.06
C TRP A 129 -0.43 13.03 -1.04
N ILE A 130 -1.10 11.94 -0.69
CA ILE A 130 -1.41 10.85 -1.62
C ILE A 130 -2.88 10.87 -2.00
N ILE A 131 -3.16 10.84 -3.30
CA ILE A 131 -4.52 10.77 -3.84
C ILE A 131 -4.61 9.76 -4.97
N THR A 132 -5.85 9.43 -5.35
CA THR A 132 -6.18 8.69 -6.56
C THR A 132 -6.92 9.59 -7.56
N ASP A 133 -7.11 9.14 -8.80
CA ASP A 133 -7.62 9.94 -9.91
C ASP A 133 -8.98 10.58 -9.62
N SER A 134 -9.95 9.80 -9.12
CA SER A 134 -11.28 10.34 -8.77
C SER A 134 -11.23 11.39 -7.65
N ILE A 135 -10.24 11.32 -6.74
CA ILE A 135 -10.04 12.34 -5.70
C ILE A 135 -9.44 13.61 -6.31
N GLN A 136 -8.55 13.49 -7.30
CA GLN A 136 -8.06 14.63 -8.06
C GLN A 136 -9.22 15.36 -8.78
N ALA A 137 -10.06 14.60 -9.49
CA ALA A 137 -11.22 15.15 -10.17
C ALA A 137 -12.18 15.85 -9.19
N LEU A 138 -12.44 15.23 -8.03
CA LEU A 138 -13.27 15.82 -6.97
C LEU A 138 -12.64 17.12 -6.43
N SER A 139 -11.34 17.16 -6.19
CA SER A 139 -10.66 18.36 -5.68
C SER A 139 -10.79 19.53 -6.65
N SER A 140 -10.65 19.24 -7.94
CA SER A 140 -10.82 20.23 -9.01
C SER A 140 -12.25 20.77 -9.06
N SER A 141 -13.26 19.89 -8.92
CA SER A 141 -14.69 20.29 -8.93
C SER A 141 -15.07 21.17 -7.73
N LEU A 142 -14.42 20.96 -6.59
CA LEU A 142 -14.65 21.73 -5.35
C LEU A 142 -13.73 22.95 -5.22
N SER A 143 -12.85 23.20 -6.19
CA SER A 143 -11.77 24.20 -6.08
C SER A 143 -10.92 24.02 -4.81
N PHE A 144 -10.75 22.77 -4.36
CA PHE A 144 -9.96 22.43 -3.21
C PHE A 144 -8.47 22.38 -3.60
N THR A 145 -7.65 23.21 -2.95
CA THR A 145 -6.21 23.23 -3.19
C THR A 145 -5.56 22.05 -2.47
N LEU A 146 -4.99 21.12 -3.24
CA LEU A 146 -4.26 19.97 -2.71
C LEU A 146 -2.97 20.42 -2.03
N PRO A 147 -2.67 19.93 -0.81
CA PRO A 147 -1.38 20.17 -0.15
C PRO A 147 -0.21 19.67 -0.97
N LYS A 148 0.96 20.32 -0.84
CA LYS A 148 2.18 19.95 -1.54
C LYS A 148 3.23 19.39 -0.56
N PRO A 149 4.07 18.44 -0.98
CA PRO A 149 4.08 17.73 -2.27
C PRO A 149 2.90 16.78 -2.39
N CYS A 150 2.28 16.71 -3.57
CA CYS A 150 1.12 15.87 -3.86
C CYS A 150 1.45 14.85 -4.94
N ILE A 151 1.13 13.60 -4.67
CA ILE A 151 1.35 12.47 -5.56
C ILE A 151 0.00 11.80 -5.84
N MET A 152 -0.32 11.63 -7.12
CA MET A 152 -1.41 10.79 -7.57
C MET A 152 -0.88 9.39 -7.82
N LEU A 153 -1.55 8.40 -7.25
CA LEU A 153 -1.25 6.98 -7.44
C LEU A 153 -2.41 6.28 -8.13
N GLU A 154 -2.06 5.38 -9.04
CA GLU A 154 -2.98 4.45 -9.67
C GLU A 154 -2.46 3.03 -9.49
N GLY A 155 -3.29 2.16 -8.93
CA GLY A 155 -2.94 0.75 -8.76
C GLY A 155 -2.95 0.01 -10.09
N ARG A 156 -1.97 -0.84 -10.32
CA ARG A 156 -1.88 -1.64 -11.55
C ARG A 156 -2.73 -2.89 -11.45
N TYR A 157 -3.57 -3.13 -12.44
CA TYR A 157 -4.31 -4.40 -12.61
C TYR A 157 -3.44 -5.51 -13.19
N ALA A 158 -2.48 -5.14 -14.03
CA ALA A 158 -1.62 -6.08 -14.73
C ALA A 158 -0.17 -5.60 -14.70
N VAL A 159 0.74 -6.52 -14.42
CA VAL A 159 2.16 -6.30 -14.67
C VAL A 159 2.38 -6.48 -16.17
N GLN A 160 3.04 -5.54 -16.80
CA GLN A 160 3.40 -5.62 -18.20
C GLN A 160 4.11 -6.96 -18.49
N ASN A 161 3.82 -7.55 -19.65
CA ASN A 161 4.41 -8.80 -20.14
C ASN A 161 3.91 -10.12 -19.52
N LEU A 162 3.01 -10.11 -18.54
CA LEU A 162 2.39 -11.36 -18.05
C LEU A 162 1.13 -11.70 -18.85
N THR A 163 1.02 -12.98 -19.25
CA THR A 163 -0.27 -13.51 -19.74
C THR A 163 -1.28 -13.56 -18.59
N PRO A 164 -2.60 -13.64 -18.85
CA PRO A 164 -3.62 -13.78 -17.81
C PRO A 164 -3.35 -14.94 -16.83
N HIS A 165 -2.88 -16.07 -17.34
CA HIS A 165 -2.50 -17.23 -16.52
C HIS A 165 -1.27 -16.91 -15.64
N GLN A 166 -0.23 -16.32 -16.20
CA GLN A 166 0.95 -15.91 -15.43
C GLN A 166 0.63 -14.86 -14.38
N ALA A 167 -0.27 -13.92 -14.69
CA ALA A 167 -0.74 -12.93 -13.72
C ALA A 167 -1.53 -13.60 -12.57
N HIS A 168 -2.30 -14.65 -12.87
CA HIS A 168 -2.97 -15.44 -11.83
C HIS A 168 -1.97 -16.18 -10.94
N VAL A 169 -0.99 -16.88 -11.52
CA VAL A 169 0.11 -17.53 -10.79
C VAL A 169 0.86 -16.52 -9.91
N ALA A 170 1.19 -15.35 -10.46
CA ALA A 170 1.88 -14.27 -9.72
C ALA A 170 1.07 -13.80 -8.51
N ARG A 171 -0.23 -13.62 -8.64
CA ARG A 171 -1.10 -13.24 -7.52
C ARG A 171 -1.11 -14.31 -6.43
N LEU A 172 -1.31 -15.57 -6.79
CA LEU A 172 -1.33 -16.66 -5.82
C LEU A 172 0.02 -16.80 -5.11
N ALA A 173 1.11 -16.84 -5.87
CA ALA A 173 2.44 -17.09 -5.32
C ALA A 173 3.00 -15.90 -4.54
N PHE A 174 2.84 -14.67 -5.03
CA PHE A 174 3.54 -13.49 -4.47
C PHE A 174 2.64 -12.56 -3.69
N LEU A 175 1.38 -12.37 -4.11
CA LEU A 175 0.47 -11.50 -3.37
C LEU A 175 -0.13 -12.24 -2.16
N PHE A 176 -0.58 -13.50 -2.37
CA PHE A 176 -1.13 -14.34 -1.30
C PHE A 176 -0.09 -15.19 -0.55
N SER A 177 1.15 -15.24 -1.05
CA SER A 177 2.22 -16.09 -0.46
C SER A 177 1.83 -17.56 -0.34
N MET A 178 1.11 -18.06 -1.33
CA MET A 178 0.64 -19.43 -1.32
C MET A 178 1.84 -20.39 -1.41
N GLU A 179 1.87 -21.42 -0.55
CA GLU A 179 2.90 -22.45 -0.59
C GLU A 179 2.87 -23.21 -1.92
N ARG A 180 4.01 -23.73 -2.36
CA ARG A 180 4.13 -24.37 -3.70
C ARG A 180 3.19 -25.54 -3.88
N ARG A 181 2.95 -26.31 -2.83
CA ARG A 181 2.01 -27.43 -2.83
C ARG A 181 0.58 -26.93 -3.04
N ASP A 182 0.16 -25.95 -2.24
CA ASP A 182 -1.20 -25.40 -2.30
C ASP A 182 -1.43 -24.68 -3.64
N LEU A 183 -0.40 -24.02 -4.19
CA LEU A 183 -0.41 -23.42 -5.50
C LEU A 183 -0.59 -24.48 -6.61
N ALA A 184 0.09 -25.62 -6.50
CA ALA A 184 -0.04 -26.71 -7.45
C ALA A 184 -1.44 -27.33 -7.40
N ASP A 185 -1.98 -27.54 -6.20
CA ASP A 185 -3.35 -28.06 -5.99
C ASP A 185 -4.39 -27.08 -6.56
N GLU A 186 -4.27 -25.77 -6.30
CA GLU A 186 -5.18 -24.73 -6.82
C GLU A 186 -5.15 -24.65 -8.36
N LEU A 187 -3.97 -24.80 -8.95
CA LEU A 187 -3.81 -24.75 -10.40
C LEU A 187 -4.10 -26.10 -11.09
N GLY A 188 -4.31 -27.18 -10.33
CA GLY A 188 -4.53 -28.54 -10.86
C GLY A 188 -3.30 -29.11 -11.58
N VAL A 189 -2.09 -28.81 -11.11
CA VAL A 189 -0.82 -29.24 -11.69
C VAL A 189 0.04 -29.98 -10.68
N THR A 190 1.15 -30.57 -11.11
CA THR A 190 2.15 -31.14 -10.18
C THR A 190 2.99 -30.04 -9.53
N GLU A 191 3.57 -30.32 -8.35
CA GLU A 191 4.46 -29.37 -7.67
C GLU A 191 5.62 -28.91 -8.56
N ASP A 192 6.27 -29.83 -9.28
CA ASP A 192 7.35 -29.49 -10.21
C ASP A 192 6.90 -28.52 -11.31
N TRP A 193 5.68 -28.72 -11.83
CA TRP A 193 5.10 -27.80 -12.80
C TRP A 193 4.80 -26.43 -12.16
N GLY A 194 4.30 -26.41 -10.93
CA GLY A 194 4.10 -25.20 -10.13
C GLY A 194 5.39 -24.38 -9.95
N TYR A 195 6.51 -25.06 -9.64
CA TYR A 195 7.83 -24.41 -9.60
C TYR A 195 8.24 -23.81 -10.94
N GLY A 196 7.99 -24.52 -12.04
CA GLY A 196 8.25 -24.04 -13.40
C GLY A 196 7.45 -22.78 -13.74
N LEU A 197 6.15 -22.76 -13.38
CA LEU A 197 5.28 -21.61 -13.60
C LEU A 197 5.76 -20.37 -12.83
N VAL A 198 6.12 -20.53 -11.56
CA VAL A 198 6.64 -19.42 -10.74
C VAL A 198 7.99 -18.93 -11.28
N SER A 199 8.87 -19.84 -11.69
CA SER A 199 10.15 -19.47 -12.31
C SER A 199 9.96 -18.68 -13.61
N ALA A 200 8.98 -19.06 -14.43
CA ALA A 200 8.64 -18.35 -15.66
C ALA A 200 8.08 -16.93 -15.36
N VAL A 201 7.34 -16.76 -14.25
CA VAL A 201 6.89 -15.43 -13.81
C VAL A 201 8.08 -14.57 -13.38
N TYR A 202 9.00 -15.09 -12.57
CA TYR A 202 10.22 -14.37 -12.19
C TYR A 202 11.03 -13.86 -13.39
N GLU A 203 11.17 -14.69 -14.41
CA GLU A 203 11.85 -14.34 -15.64
C GLU A 203 11.10 -13.22 -16.40
N LYS A 204 9.78 -13.35 -16.51
CA LYS A 204 8.94 -12.38 -17.23
C LYS A 204 8.86 -11.00 -16.58
N ILE A 205 8.89 -10.94 -15.26
CA ILE A 205 8.94 -9.66 -14.52
C ILE A 205 10.37 -9.10 -14.41
N GLY A 206 11.36 -9.75 -15.03
CA GLY A 206 12.75 -9.27 -15.06
C GLY A 206 13.50 -9.39 -13.72
N LEU A 207 12.98 -10.18 -12.76
CA LEU A 207 13.55 -10.21 -11.41
C LEU A 207 14.98 -10.74 -11.37
N LYS A 208 15.33 -11.70 -12.26
CA LYS A 208 16.69 -12.23 -12.37
C LYS A 208 17.68 -11.14 -12.80
N ASP A 209 17.27 -10.30 -13.73
CA ASP A 209 18.09 -9.22 -14.26
C ASP A 209 18.27 -8.12 -13.20
N ILE A 210 17.22 -7.81 -12.47
CA ILE A 210 17.24 -6.84 -11.35
C ILE A 210 18.22 -7.26 -10.26
N LEU A 211 18.30 -8.57 -9.96
CA LEU A 211 19.21 -9.09 -8.94
C LEU A 211 20.68 -9.19 -9.42
N SER A 212 20.93 -9.26 -10.73
CA SER A 212 22.28 -9.35 -11.28
C SER A 212 23.06 -8.04 -11.28
N ASN A 213 22.46 -6.94 -10.87
CA ASN A 213 23.02 -5.57 -10.91
C ASN A 213 23.40 -5.03 -12.31
N ASP A 214 23.10 -5.76 -13.38
CA ASP A 214 23.48 -5.42 -14.74
C ASP A 214 22.40 -4.63 -15.50
N VAL A 215 21.24 -4.37 -14.89
CA VAL A 215 20.09 -3.75 -15.56
C VAL A 215 19.70 -2.44 -14.91
N ASP A 216 19.54 -1.43 -15.74
CA ASP A 216 18.89 -0.18 -15.39
C ASP A 216 17.41 -0.44 -15.05
N ILE A 217 17.10 -0.41 -13.75
CA ILE A 217 15.76 -0.63 -13.19
C ILE A 217 14.75 0.41 -13.70
N SER A 218 15.21 1.57 -14.17
CA SER A 218 14.36 2.66 -14.64
C SER A 218 13.42 2.23 -15.78
N GLY A 219 13.84 1.30 -16.62
CA GLY A 219 13.01 0.71 -17.67
C GLY A 219 11.80 -0.09 -17.17
N TYR A 220 11.89 -0.68 -15.97
CA TYR A 220 10.81 -1.43 -15.32
C TYR A 220 9.92 -0.54 -14.44
N LEU A 221 10.49 0.50 -13.83
CA LEU A 221 9.85 1.33 -12.80
C LEU A 221 9.17 2.58 -13.39
N GLY A 222 9.38 2.85 -14.70
CA GLY A 222 9.10 4.16 -15.24
C GLY A 222 10.11 5.19 -14.66
N ASN A 223 10.22 6.34 -15.27
CA ASN A 223 11.21 7.37 -14.90
C ASN A 223 10.84 8.13 -13.59
N HIS A 224 10.35 7.42 -12.57
CA HIS A 224 10.00 8.03 -11.28
C HIS A 224 11.10 7.78 -10.26
N GLU A 225 11.93 8.78 -10.04
CA GLU A 225 13.05 8.76 -9.11
C GLU A 225 12.65 8.29 -7.68
N LEU A 226 11.48 8.72 -7.20
CA LEU A 226 10.95 8.27 -5.89
C LEU A 226 10.67 6.77 -5.84
N LEU A 227 10.02 6.20 -6.86
CA LEU A 227 9.75 4.75 -6.89
C LEU A 227 11.05 3.96 -7.02
N THR A 228 11.97 4.41 -7.86
CA THR A 228 13.29 3.81 -8.03
C THR A 228 14.06 3.82 -6.71
N SER A 229 14.18 4.96 -6.05
CA SER A 229 14.85 5.08 -4.75
C SER A 229 14.23 4.17 -3.68
N HIS A 230 12.90 4.07 -3.64
CA HIS A 230 12.23 3.15 -2.72
C HIS A 230 12.49 1.69 -3.02
N PHE A 231 12.52 1.32 -4.30
CA PHE A 231 12.77 -0.05 -4.71
C PHE A 231 14.21 -0.47 -4.45
N GLU A 232 15.19 0.40 -4.73
CA GLU A 232 16.60 0.16 -4.39
C GLU A 232 16.76 -0.09 -2.88
N GLN A 233 16.12 0.71 -2.04
CA GLN A 233 16.13 0.52 -0.61
C GLN A 233 15.54 -0.84 -0.19
N ILE A 234 14.45 -1.29 -0.81
CA ILE A 234 13.85 -2.61 -0.59
C ILE A 234 14.83 -3.72 -1.00
N LYS A 235 15.52 -3.53 -2.13
CA LYS A 235 16.51 -4.46 -2.64
C LYS A 235 17.67 -4.62 -1.66
N GLU A 236 18.28 -3.52 -1.21
CA GLU A 236 19.37 -3.52 -0.24
C GLU A 236 19.00 -4.22 1.07
N GLU A 237 17.79 -4.04 1.55
CA GLU A 237 17.31 -4.65 2.81
C GLU A 237 16.91 -6.13 2.66
N SER A 238 16.52 -6.55 1.45
CA SER A 238 16.21 -7.94 1.17
C SER A 238 17.46 -8.81 1.03
N GLU A 239 18.62 -8.23 0.68
CA GLU A 239 19.89 -8.93 0.55
C GLU A 239 20.36 -9.44 1.92
N GLY A 240 20.12 -10.70 2.21
CA GLY A 240 20.59 -11.34 3.45
C GLY A 240 19.61 -12.28 4.14
N SER A 241 18.36 -12.32 3.72
CA SER A 241 17.34 -13.21 4.30
C SER A 241 17.29 -14.61 3.69
N GLY A 242 17.95 -14.83 2.55
CA GLY A 242 18.00 -16.08 1.78
C GLY A 242 17.34 -15.96 0.41
N LYS A 243 18.03 -16.37 -0.65
CA LYS A 243 17.69 -16.07 -2.07
C LYS A 243 16.22 -16.24 -2.46
N ALA A 244 15.52 -17.27 -1.98
CA ALA A 244 14.13 -17.50 -2.36
C ALA A 244 13.18 -16.47 -1.73
N ARG A 245 13.42 -16.11 -0.48
CA ARG A 245 12.62 -15.14 0.28
C ARG A 245 12.83 -13.73 -0.27
N ASP A 246 14.06 -13.40 -0.63
CA ASP A 246 14.42 -12.13 -1.25
C ASP A 246 13.69 -11.96 -2.59
N MET A 247 13.65 -13.01 -3.42
CA MET A 247 12.94 -13.01 -4.70
C MET A 247 11.42 -12.82 -4.53
N GLU A 248 10.80 -13.48 -3.54
CA GLU A 248 9.36 -13.31 -3.28
C GLU A 248 9.02 -11.91 -2.78
N THR A 249 9.85 -11.33 -1.92
CA THR A 249 9.70 -9.97 -1.42
C THR A 249 9.80 -8.96 -2.57
N LEU A 250 10.84 -9.06 -3.39
CA LEU A 250 11.02 -8.18 -4.54
C LEU A 250 9.90 -8.33 -5.57
N ALA A 251 9.44 -9.57 -5.83
CA ALA A 251 8.31 -9.83 -6.71
C ALA A 251 7.03 -9.18 -6.18
N PHE A 252 6.75 -9.28 -4.87
CA PHE A 252 5.61 -8.60 -4.24
C PHE A 252 5.68 -7.09 -4.47
N HIS A 253 6.82 -6.47 -4.23
CA HIS A 253 6.98 -5.03 -4.41
C HIS A 253 6.84 -4.58 -5.87
N LEU A 254 7.34 -5.36 -6.83
CA LEU A 254 7.15 -5.08 -8.25
C LEU A 254 5.68 -5.21 -8.68
N LEU A 255 5.00 -6.28 -8.21
CA LEU A 255 3.60 -6.53 -8.55
C LEU A 255 2.64 -5.50 -7.94
N THR A 256 2.99 -4.92 -6.81
CA THR A 256 2.16 -3.94 -6.09
C THR A 256 2.57 -2.49 -6.37
N MET A 257 3.60 -2.28 -7.18
CA MET A 257 4.07 -0.94 -7.52
C MET A 257 3.00 -0.16 -8.30
N PRO A 258 2.62 1.05 -7.86
CA PRO A 258 1.64 1.88 -8.56
C PRO A 258 2.21 2.54 -9.80
N GLU A 259 1.33 3.06 -10.66
CA GLU A 259 1.64 4.18 -11.50
C GLU A 259 1.59 5.47 -10.68
N MET A 260 2.51 6.38 -10.93
CA MET A 260 2.69 7.57 -10.12
C MET A 260 2.77 8.83 -10.99
N ARG A 261 2.11 9.90 -10.52
CA ARG A 261 2.19 11.23 -11.12
C ARG A 261 2.32 12.29 -10.02
N GLU A 262 3.33 13.12 -10.10
CA GLU A 262 3.47 14.31 -9.26
C GLU A 262 2.53 15.43 -9.77
N LEU A 263 1.87 16.16 -8.84
CA LEU A 263 0.88 17.18 -9.16
C LEU A 263 1.31 18.58 -8.74
#